data_ca2666cd8f668c758ea0b8c98e279cb7
#
_entry.id   ca2666cd8f668c758ea0b8c98e279cb7
#
_cell.length_a   1.000
_cell.length_b   1.000
_cell.length_c   1.000
_cell.angle_alpha   90.00
_cell.angle_beta   90.00
_cell.angle_gamma   90.00
#
_symmetry.space_group_name_H-M   'P 1'
#
loop_
_entity.id
_entity.type
_entity.pdbx_description
1 polymer ?
#
loop_
_entity_poly.entity_id
_entity_poly.type
_entity_poly.pdbx_seq_one_letter_code
_entity_poly.pdbx_strand_id
1 'polypeptide(L)'
;MVPRYARPAMTAIWEPEARYRIWFEIEAYATEKLGELGVVPESAAKALWDWWKTDPKIDVEAIDAIEAVTKHDVIAFLTWVAEQVGDEARFMHQGMTSSDVLDTTLSVQLARASDLLLEDLDQLLAALKRRADEHKYTPTIGRSHGIHAEPVTFGFKLAQAYAEFARCRARLVAARAEIATCAISGAVGTFANVDPAVEAHVAERLGLSVEPISTQVIPRDRHAMFFAVLAVIASSIERLAIEVRHLQRTEVLEAEEYFSPGQKGSSAMPHKRNPVLTENLTGLARVVRSAVIPAMENVALWHERDISHSSVERFIGPDATITLDFALARLTGVIDKLLVYPERMQKNLDRMGGLVHSQRVLLALTQAGVSREDAYRLVQRNAMKVWESDGALSLLDLLKADPEVTAALSPAEIEDKFDLDYHFGHVDTIFDRVFGAA
;
A
#
# COMPACT_ATOMS: atom_id res chain seq x y z
N MET A 1 -6.43 6.19 -16.86
CA MET A 1 -6.40 7.04 -15.64
C MET A 1 -7.73 7.78 -15.50
N VAL A 2 -8.33 7.79 -14.27
CA VAL A 2 -9.58 8.49 -13.98
C VAL A 2 -9.26 9.74 -13.13
N PRO A 3 -9.49 10.97 -13.64
CA PRO A 3 -9.09 12.21 -12.93
C PRO A 3 -9.64 12.30 -11.50
N ARG A 4 -10.82 11.72 -11.25
CA ARG A 4 -11.46 11.69 -9.92
C ARG A 4 -10.60 10.96 -8.84
N TYR A 5 -9.73 10.07 -9.27
CA TYR A 5 -8.89 9.21 -8.42
C TYR A 5 -7.40 9.45 -8.66
N ALA A 6 -7.05 10.66 -9.05
CA ALA A 6 -5.69 11.06 -9.34
C ALA A 6 -5.27 12.26 -8.49
N ARG A 7 -4.05 12.22 -7.95
CA ARG A 7 -3.43 13.34 -7.24
C ARG A 7 -2.36 13.98 -8.14
N PRO A 8 -2.23 15.31 -8.14
CA PRO A 8 -1.37 16.02 -9.11
C PRO A 8 0.09 15.56 -9.09
N ALA A 9 0.68 15.34 -7.90
CA ALA A 9 2.08 14.95 -7.78
C ALA A 9 2.37 13.61 -8.47
N MET A 10 1.52 12.60 -8.26
CA MET A 10 1.68 11.30 -8.90
C MET A 10 1.36 11.37 -10.40
N THR A 11 0.33 12.11 -10.78
CA THR A 11 -0.03 12.29 -12.20
C THR A 11 1.12 12.92 -13.00
N ALA A 12 1.79 13.93 -12.42
CA ALA A 12 2.89 14.63 -13.06
C ALA A 12 4.05 13.70 -13.49
N ILE A 13 4.28 12.60 -12.79
CA ILE A 13 5.31 11.60 -13.14
C ILE A 13 5.00 10.94 -14.50
N TRP A 14 3.72 10.78 -14.80
CA TRP A 14 3.24 10.02 -15.97
C TRP A 14 2.84 10.91 -17.16
N GLU A 15 2.93 12.23 -17.01
CA GLU A 15 2.66 13.15 -18.13
C GLU A 15 3.67 12.94 -19.26
N PRO A 16 3.24 13.07 -20.54
CA PRO A 16 4.12 12.89 -21.69
C PRO A 16 5.36 13.79 -21.63
N GLU A 17 5.21 15.06 -21.24
CA GLU A 17 6.34 15.98 -21.09
C GLU A 17 7.37 15.48 -20.07
N ALA A 18 6.92 14.99 -18.93
CA ALA A 18 7.82 14.45 -17.89
C ALA A 18 8.63 13.25 -18.40
N ARG A 19 8.00 12.37 -19.19
CA ARG A 19 8.64 11.25 -19.86
C ARG A 19 9.73 11.72 -20.83
N TYR A 20 9.41 12.65 -21.70
CA TYR A 20 10.38 13.19 -22.68
C TYR A 20 11.52 13.97 -22.02
N ARG A 21 11.29 14.60 -20.89
CA ARG A 21 12.37 15.21 -20.08
C ARG A 21 13.36 14.16 -19.60
N ILE A 22 12.89 13.02 -19.13
CA ILE A 22 13.76 11.90 -18.72
C ILE A 22 14.51 11.33 -19.94
N TRP A 23 13.84 11.18 -21.09
CA TRP A 23 14.51 10.73 -22.33
C TRP A 23 15.66 11.65 -22.70
N PHE A 24 15.43 12.96 -22.64
CA PHE A 24 16.48 13.93 -22.92
C PHE A 24 17.66 13.79 -21.94
N GLU A 25 17.39 13.68 -20.66
CA GLU A 25 18.43 13.49 -19.62
C GLU A 25 19.28 12.24 -19.89
N ILE A 26 18.65 11.11 -20.21
CA ILE A 26 19.36 9.86 -20.56
C ILE A 26 20.28 10.07 -21.77
N GLU A 27 19.74 10.64 -22.85
CA GLU A 27 20.50 10.88 -24.08
C GLU A 27 21.64 11.89 -23.88
N ALA A 28 21.41 12.95 -23.13
CA ALA A 28 22.42 13.97 -22.85
C ALA A 28 23.54 13.43 -21.94
N TYR A 29 23.23 12.65 -20.89
CA TYR A 29 24.26 12.00 -20.06
C TYR A 29 25.02 10.94 -20.84
N ALA A 30 24.36 10.16 -21.70
CA ALA A 30 25.04 9.21 -22.57
C ALA A 30 26.00 9.94 -23.53
N THR A 31 25.57 11.02 -24.18
CA THR A 31 26.40 11.84 -25.08
C THR A 31 27.56 12.49 -24.32
N GLU A 32 27.34 12.95 -23.07
CA GLU A 32 28.39 13.51 -22.21
C GLU A 32 29.51 12.48 -22.00
N LYS A 33 29.15 11.25 -21.61
CA LYS A 33 30.16 10.20 -21.37
C LYS A 33 30.83 9.75 -22.66
N LEU A 34 30.11 9.65 -23.76
CA LEU A 34 30.72 9.36 -25.07
C LEU A 34 31.73 10.44 -25.51
N GLY A 35 31.47 11.71 -25.19
CA GLY A 35 32.40 12.82 -25.37
C GLY A 35 33.68 12.65 -24.55
N GLU A 36 33.54 12.36 -23.25
CA GLU A 36 34.67 12.07 -22.36
C GLU A 36 35.54 10.90 -22.85
N LEU A 37 34.92 9.90 -23.47
CA LEU A 37 35.60 8.75 -24.06
C LEU A 37 36.21 9.03 -25.45
N GLY A 38 35.96 10.22 -26.02
CA GLY A 38 36.43 10.62 -27.34
C GLY A 38 35.71 9.92 -28.52
N VAL A 39 34.55 9.30 -28.26
CA VAL A 39 33.72 8.64 -29.28
C VAL A 39 32.94 9.67 -30.10
N VAL A 40 32.47 10.73 -29.44
CA VAL A 40 31.81 11.88 -30.07
C VAL A 40 32.51 13.17 -29.65
N PRO A 41 32.34 14.29 -30.39
CA PRO A 41 32.88 15.58 -29.96
C PRO A 41 32.27 16.05 -28.64
N GLU A 42 33.09 16.59 -27.72
CA GLU A 42 32.60 17.20 -26.48
C GLU A 42 31.59 18.36 -26.73
N SER A 43 31.69 19.02 -27.89
CA SER A 43 30.75 20.04 -28.32
C SER A 43 29.32 19.53 -28.41
N ALA A 44 29.10 18.25 -28.69
CA ALA A 44 27.78 17.65 -28.78
C ALA A 44 27.04 17.67 -27.43
N ALA A 45 27.67 17.16 -26.37
CA ALA A 45 27.11 17.21 -25.01
C ALA A 45 26.89 18.65 -24.55
N LYS A 46 27.85 19.55 -24.85
CA LYS A 46 27.74 20.96 -24.50
C LYS A 46 26.52 21.61 -25.17
N ALA A 47 26.27 21.36 -26.44
CA ALA A 47 25.13 21.91 -27.19
C ALA A 47 23.78 21.43 -26.58
N LEU A 48 23.69 20.15 -26.25
CA LEU A 48 22.51 19.56 -25.59
C LEU A 48 22.22 20.24 -24.24
N TRP A 49 23.25 20.31 -23.38
CA TRP A 49 23.07 20.91 -22.06
C TRP A 49 22.86 22.42 -22.08
N ASP A 50 23.47 23.16 -23.02
CA ASP A 50 23.23 24.59 -23.17
C ASP A 50 21.79 24.87 -23.61
N TRP A 51 21.23 24.06 -24.50
CA TRP A 51 19.82 24.12 -24.82
C TRP A 51 18.91 23.78 -23.63
N TRP A 52 19.22 22.71 -22.89
CA TRP A 52 18.45 22.26 -21.75
C TRP A 52 18.37 23.30 -20.61
N LYS A 53 19.45 24.04 -20.39
CA LYS A 53 19.52 25.14 -19.40
C LYS A 53 18.54 26.28 -19.70
N THR A 54 18.03 26.41 -20.91
CA THR A 54 17.01 27.38 -21.25
C THR A 54 15.62 26.99 -20.73
N ASP A 55 15.50 25.84 -20.07
CA ASP A 55 14.24 25.21 -19.61
C ASP A 55 13.20 25.14 -20.76
N PRO A 56 13.52 24.46 -21.87
CA PRO A 56 12.65 24.44 -23.04
C PRO A 56 11.35 23.70 -22.71
N LYS A 57 10.27 24.21 -23.24
CA LYS A 57 9.00 23.49 -23.24
C LYS A 57 9.08 22.36 -24.29
N ILE A 58 8.82 21.14 -23.85
CA ILE A 58 8.72 19.99 -24.75
C ILE A 58 7.40 20.07 -25.53
N ASP A 59 7.47 20.17 -26.84
CA ASP A 59 6.28 20.19 -27.68
C ASP A 59 5.85 18.76 -28.02
N VAL A 60 4.99 18.20 -27.16
CA VAL A 60 4.45 16.84 -27.30
C VAL A 60 3.68 16.67 -28.62
N GLU A 61 2.92 17.68 -29.03
CA GLU A 61 2.12 17.62 -30.26
C GLU A 61 3.01 17.59 -31.52
N ALA A 62 4.12 18.33 -31.52
CA ALA A 62 5.10 18.28 -32.60
C ALA A 62 5.79 16.92 -32.70
N ILE A 63 6.16 16.32 -31.55
CA ILE A 63 6.74 14.97 -31.49
C ILE A 63 5.75 13.93 -32.00
N ASP A 64 4.48 14.00 -31.58
CA ASP A 64 3.42 13.09 -32.03
C ASP A 64 3.17 13.21 -33.54
N ALA A 65 3.26 14.41 -34.09
CA ALA A 65 3.14 14.64 -35.55
C ALA A 65 4.29 13.96 -36.33
N ILE A 66 5.51 14.02 -35.82
CA ILE A 66 6.66 13.29 -36.40
C ILE A 66 6.48 11.79 -36.27
N GLU A 67 6.03 11.31 -35.11
CA GLU A 67 5.76 9.87 -34.87
C GLU A 67 4.67 9.35 -35.81
N ALA A 68 3.64 10.14 -36.10
CA ALA A 68 2.60 9.76 -37.05
C ALA A 68 3.15 9.41 -38.47
N VAL A 69 4.31 9.94 -38.83
CA VAL A 69 5.02 9.65 -40.10
C VAL A 69 6.03 8.52 -39.90
N THR A 70 6.93 8.65 -38.89
CA THR A 70 8.04 7.72 -38.67
C THR A 70 7.62 6.37 -38.09
N LYS A 71 6.45 6.32 -37.46
CA LYS A 71 5.92 5.14 -36.74
C LYS A 71 6.87 4.62 -35.64
N HIS A 72 7.68 5.52 -35.07
CA HIS A 72 8.64 5.17 -34.05
C HIS A 72 8.84 6.37 -33.08
N ASP A 73 8.48 6.16 -31.83
CA ASP A 73 8.45 7.21 -30.80
C ASP A 73 9.83 7.80 -30.48
N VAL A 74 10.85 6.96 -30.24
CA VAL A 74 12.21 7.45 -29.93
C VAL A 74 12.80 8.19 -31.11
N ILE A 75 12.64 7.71 -32.36
CA ILE A 75 13.11 8.41 -33.56
C ILE A 75 12.40 9.78 -33.69
N ALA A 76 11.09 9.83 -33.43
CA ALA A 76 10.34 11.10 -33.49
C ALA A 76 10.88 12.10 -32.46
N PHE A 77 11.14 11.66 -31.24
CA PHE A 77 11.74 12.50 -30.21
C PHE A 77 13.14 13.01 -30.59
N LEU A 78 14.02 12.13 -31.04
CA LEU A 78 15.37 12.49 -31.47
C LEU A 78 15.34 13.50 -32.65
N THR A 79 14.42 13.30 -33.60
CA THR A 79 14.23 14.23 -34.73
C THR A 79 13.79 15.60 -34.22
N TRP A 80 12.82 15.66 -33.34
CA TRP A 80 12.36 16.92 -32.77
C TRP A 80 13.49 17.64 -32.00
N VAL A 81 14.28 16.93 -31.18
CA VAL A 81 15.41 17.53 -30.48
C VAL A 81 16.46 18.06 -31.47
N ALA A 82 16.73 17.32 -32.54
CA ALA A 82 17.68 17.77 -33.57
C ALA A 82 17.22 19.08 -34.25
N GLU A 83 15.93 19.27 -34.45
CA GLU A 83 15.37 20.55 -34.98
C GLU A 83 15.58 21.74 -34.03
N GLN A 84 15.67 21.47 -32.72
CA GLN A 84 15.88 22.49 -31.68
C GLN A 84 17.37 22.81 -31.44
N VAL A 85 18.23 21.77 -31.39
CA VAL A 85 19.64 21.87 -31.03
C VAL A 85 20.54 22.09 -32.23
N GLY A 86 20.13 21.56 -33.40
CA GLY A 86 20.91 21.65 -34.65
C GLY A 86 21.88 20.47 -34.85
N ASP A 87 22.90 20.70 -35.65
CA ASP A 87 23.80 19.65 -36.18
C ASP A 87 24.47 18.77 -35.12
N GLU A 88 24.76 19.31 -33.97
CA GLU A 88 25.40 18.56 -32.88
C GLU A 88 24.51 17.42 -32.32
N ALA A 89 23.18 17.53 -32.45
CA ALA A 89 22.25 16.49 -32.02
C ALA A 89 22.39 15.16 -32.79
N ARG A 90 23.07 15.14 -33.95
CA ARG A 90 23.40 13.90 -34.69
C ARG A 90 24.21 12.90 -33.89
N PHE A 91 24.84 13.32 -32.80
CA PHE A 91 25.62 12.47 -31.91
C PHE A 91 24.82 11.86 -30.77
N MET A 92 23.53 12.20 -30.64
CA MET A 92 22.64 11.51 -29.70
C MET A 92 22.40 10.06 -30.13
N HIS A 93 22.07 9.20 -29.17
CA HIS A 93 21.70 7.80 -29.40
C HIS A 93 22.79 6.93 -30.02
N GLN A 94 24.07 7.32 -29.91
CA GLN A 94 25.19 6.59 -30.51
C GLN A 94 25.40 5.23 -29.84
N GLY A 95 25.21 4.14 -30.61
CA GLY A 95 25.37 2.76 -30.13
C GLY A 95 24.23 2.24 -29.24
N MET A 96 23.28 3.08 -28.89
CA MET A 96 22.13 2.74 -28.06
C MET A 96 21.00 2.12 -28.87
N THR A 97 20.03 1.55 -28.16
CA THR A 97 18.75 1.11 -28.70
C THR A 97 17.59 1.83 -27.98
N SER A 98 16.43 1.89 -28.60
CA SER A 98 15.26 2.54 -28.00
C SER A 98 14.90 2.03 -26.60
N SER A 99 15.11 0.74 -26.34
CA SER A 99 14.82 0.17 -25.02
C SER A 99 15.78 0.66 -23.94
N ASP A 100 17.00 1.04 -24.26
CA ASP A 100 17.94 1.67 -23.31
C ASP A 100 17.30 2.94 -22.70
N VAL A 101 16.63 3.74 -23.54
CA VAL A 101 15.93 4.95 -23.12
C VAL A 101 14.59 4.61 -22.45
N LEU A 102 13.78 3.74 -23.06
CA LEU A 102 12.42 3.43 -22.60
C LEU A 102 12.42 2.73 -21.25
N ASP A 103 13.24 1.69 -21.06
CA ASP A 103 13.30 0.91 -19.84
C ASP A 103 13.91 1.72 -18.68
N THR A 104 15.00 2.44 -18.94
CA THR A 104 15.60 3.33 -17.94
C THR A 104 14.64 4.42 -17.52
N THR A 105 13.85 4.97 -18.45
CA THR A 105 12.80 5.95 -18.14
C THR A 105 11.71 5.35 -17.25
N LEU A 106 11.22 4.17 -17.59
CA LEU A 106 10.21 3.48 -16.77
C LEU A 106 10.73 3.24 -15.35
N SER A 107 11.99 2.83 -15.20
CA SER A 107 12.64 2.66 -13.90
C SER A 107 12.69 3.97 -13.10
N VAL A 108 13.03 5.10 -13.74
CA VAL A 108 12.99 6.43 -13.10
C VAL A 108 11.57 6.78 -12.65
N GLN A 109 10.57 6.57 -13.51
CA GLN A 109 9.17 6.89 -13.19
C GLN A 109 8.66 6.02 -12.03
N LEU A 110 8.92 4.72 -12.04
CA LEU A 110 8.51 3.80 -10.97
C LEU A 110 9.24 4.09 -9.65
N ALA A 111 10.52 4.46 -9.71
CA ALA A 111 11.27 4.87 -8.51
C ALA A 111 10.68 6.16 -7.91
N ARG A 112 10.43 7.20 -8.72
CA ARG A 112 9.79 8.45 -8.28
C ARG A 112 8.37 8.21 -7.74
N ALA A 113 7.59 7.35 -8.39
CA ALA A 113 6.27 6.94 -7.90
C ALA A 113 6.36 6.24 -6.54
N SER A 114 7.38 5.38 -6.36
CA SER A 114 7.63 4.69 -5.08
C SER A 114 7.95 5.68 -3.96
N ASP A 115 8.70 6.74 -4.24
CA ASP A 115 9.04 7.76 -3.24
C ASP A 115 7.77 8.44 -2.71
N LEU A 116 6.82 8.81 -3.58
CA LEU A 116 5.51 9.35 -3.17
C LEU A 116 4.67 8.33 -2.39
N LEU A 117 4.66 7.07 -2.82
CA LEU A 117 3.94 6.01 -2.10
C LEU A 117 4.53 5.73 -0.72
N LEU A 118 5.85 5.86 -0.54
CA LEU A 118 6.52 5.75 0.75
C LEU A 118 6.14 6.91 1.67
N GLU A 119 6.07 8.13 1.15
CA GLU A 119 5.58 9.30 1.90
C GLU A 119 4.12 9.10 2.35
N ASP A 120 3.27 8.58 1.49
CA ASP A 120 1.87 8.28 1.83
C ASP A 120 1.77 7.19 2.91
N LEU A 121 2.60 6.14 2.83
CA LEU A 121 2.67 5.10 3.86
C LEU A 121 3.16 5.67 5.19
N ASP A 122 4.13 6.57 5.20
CA ASP A 122 4.61 7.23 6.41
C ASP A 122 3.52 8.09 7.07
N GLN A 123 2.72 8.79 6.27
CA GLN A 123 1.56 9.54 6.76
C GLN A 123 0.48 8.60 7.36
N LEU A 124 0.19 7.48 6.70
CA LEU A 124 -0.75 6.49 7.21
C LEU A 124 -0.26 5.86 8.51
N LEU A 125 1.01 5.50 8.59
CA LEU A 125 1.63 4.95 9.81
C LEU A 125 1.55 5.94 10.97
N ALA A 126 1.83 7.22 10.73
CA ALA A 126 1.71 8.26 11.74
C ALA A 126 0.26 8.40 12.24
N ALA A 127 -0.72 8.37 11.35
CA ALA A 127 -2.13 8.40 11.69
C ALA A 127 -2.55 7.18 12.52
N LEU A 128 -2.18 5.97 12.09
CA LEU A 128 -2.48 4.72 12.80
C LEU A 128 -1.86 4.71 14.21
N LYS A 129 -0.59 5.13 14.34
CA LYS A 129 0.07 5.19 15.65
C LYS A 129 -0.65 6.14 16.59
N ARG A 130 -0.91 7.38 16.15
CA ARG A 130 -1.60 8.38 16.97
C ARG A 130 -2.96 7.87 17.44
N ARG A 131 -3.75 7.29 16.54
CA ARG A 131 -5.07 6.76 16.88
C ARG A 131 -5.00 5.50 17.75
N ALA A 132 -3.97 4.64 17.56
CA ALA A 132 -3.75 3.50 18.43
C ALA A 132 -3.42 3.94 19.86
N ASP A 133 -2.53 4.92 20.02
CA ASP A 133 -2.17 5.47 21.33
C ASP A 133 -3.39 6.14 22.01
N GLU A 134 -4.21 6.89 21.27
CA GLU A 134 -5.44 7.53 21.79
C GLU A 134 -6.43 6.50 22.37
N HIS A 135 -6.54 5.34 21.73
CA HIS A 135 -7.49 4.29 22.11
C HIS A 135 -6.83 3.07 22.74
N LYS A 136 -5.61 3.21 23.25
CA LYS A 136 -4.79 2.11 23.79
C LYS A 136 -5.57 1.24 24.79
N TYR A 137 -6.36 1.86 25.64
CA TYR A 137 -7.16 1.21 26.68
C TYR A 137 -8.67 1.35 26.48
N THR A 138 -9.15 1.77 25.33
CA THR A 138 -10.59 1.81 25.02
C THR A 138 -11.12 0.39 24.84
N PRO A 139 -11.96 -0.13 25.78
CA PRO A 139 -12.45 -1.50 25.71
C PRO A 139 -13.39 -1.68 24.50
N THR A 140 -13.28 -2.82 23.85
CA THR A 140 -14.24 -3.27 22.84
C THR A 140 -14.29 -4.78 22.79
N ILE A 141 -15.32 -5.34 22.18
CA ILE A 141 -15.45 -6.79 22.01
C ILE A 141 -14.60 -7.28 20.84
N GLY A 142 -13.72 -8.26 21.10
CA GLY A 142 -13.08 -9.03 20.06
C GLY A 142 -14.06 -10.00 19.42
N ARG A 143 -14.06 -10.07 18.09
CA ARG A 143 -14.93 -10.98 17.32
C ARG A 143 -14.08 -11.94 16.50
N SER A 144 -14.33 -13.24 16.67
CA SER A 144 -13.85 -14.27 15.76
C SER A 144 -15.05 -14.94 15.08
N HIS A 145 -14.94 -15.28 13.81
CA HIS A 145 -16.05 -15.79 12.99
C HIS A 145 -17.31 -14.87 12.99
N GLY A 146 -17.15 -13.58 13.31
CA GLY A 146 -18.27 -12.64 13.48
C GLY A 146 -18.99 -12.73 14.82
N ILE A 147 -18.57 -13.62 15.73
CA ILE A 147 -19.19 -13.86 17.04
C ILE A 147 -18.35 -13.19 18.14
N HIS A 148 -19.01 -12.72 19.20
CA HIS A 148 -18.35 -12.18 20.37
C HIS A 148 -17.44 -13.25 21.02
N ALA A 149 -16.16 -12.90 21.21
CA ALA A 149 -15.15 -13.76 21.82
C ALA A 149 -14.72 -13.17 23.18
N GLU A 150 -13.58 -12.55 23.24
CA GLU A 150 -13.01 -11.96 24.46
C GLU A 150 -12.84 -10.44 24.30
N PRO A 151 -12.75 -9.71 25.43
CA PRO A 151 -12.43 -8.29 25.40
C PRO A 151 -11.08 -8.00 24.76
N VAL A 152 -11.01 -6.90 24.01
CA VAL A 152 -9.80 -6.36 23.40
C VAL A 152 -9.87 -4.84 23.50
N THR A 153 -8.79 -4.12 23.22
CA THR A 153 -8.85 -2.67 23.12
C THR A 153 -8.97 -2.23 21.66
N PHE A 154 -9.61 -1.09 21.42
CA PHE A 154 -9.72 -0.53 20.07
C PHE A 154 -8.35 -0.11 19.54
N GLY A 155 -7.46 0.44 20.39
CA GLY A 155 -6.09 0.74 20.03
C GLY A 155 -5.31 -0.48 19.55
N PHE A 156 -5.62 -1.67 20.07
CA PHE A 156 -5.01 -2.92 19.63
C PHE A 156 -5.31 -3.24 18.17
N LYS A 157 -6.56 -3.01 17.72
CA LYS A 157 -6.95 -3.17 16.31
C LYS A 157 -6.16 -2.25 15.39
N LEU A 158 -5.93 -1.00 15.81
CA LEU A 158 -5.16 -0.01 15.05
C LEU A 158 -3.65 -0.30 15.07
N ALA A 159 -3.12 -0.77 16.20
CA ALA A 159 -1.73 -1.20 16.31
C ALA A 159 -1.43 -2.40 15.40
N GLN A 160 -2.37 -3.34 15.26
CA GLN A 160 -2.24 -4.46 14.32
C GLN A 160 -2.20 -3.97 12.86
N ALA A 161 -3.04 -2.98 12.51
CA ALA A 161 -2.99 -2.36 11.18
C ALA A 161 -1.65 -1.63 10.95
N TYR A 162 -1.17 -0.88 11.94
CA TYR A 162 0.15 -0.24 11.88
C TYR A 162 1.26 -1.26 11.56
N ALA A 163 1.33 -2.36 12.30
CA ALA A 163 2.35 -3.39 12.09
C ALA A 163 2.27 -4.01 10.68
N GLU A 164 1.08 -4.14 10.12
CA GLU A 164 0.86 -4.61 8.74
C GLU A 164 1.38 -3.60 7.71
N PHE A 165 1.03 -2.33 7.84
CA PHE A 165 1.49 -1.28 6.92
C PHE A 165 2.99 -0.98 7.08
N ALA A 166 3.57 -1.15 8.26
CA ALA A 166 5.03 -1.09 8.45
C ALA A 166 5.76 -2.18 7.64
N ARG A 167 5.21 -3.40 7.58
CA ARG A 167 5.73 -4.45 6.69
C ARG A 167 5.51 -4.13 5.20
N CYS A 168 4.38 -3.50 4.85
CA CYS A 168 4.13 -3.02 3.49
C CYS A 168 5.17 -1.98 3.08
N ARG A 169 5.47 -1.02 3.96
CA ARG A 169 6.52 -0.03 3.74
C ARG A 169 7.89 -0.67 3.50
N ALA A 170 8.28 -1.62 4.35
CA ALA A 170 9.57 -2.32 4.18
C ALA A 170 9.66 -3.07 2.83
N ARG A 171 8.58 -3.71 2.40
CA ARG A 171 8.50 -4.35 1.08
C ARG A 171 8.63 -3.35 -0.06
N LEU A 172 7.98 -2.19 0.05
CA LEU A 172 8.06 -1.15 -0.99
C LEU A 172 9.45 -0.53 -1.06
N VAL A 173 10.16 -0.34 0.06
CA VAL A 173 11.56 0.09 0.07
C VAL A 173 12.44 -0.89 -0.72
N ALA A 174 12.27 -2.19 -0.50
CA ALA A 174 13.00 -3.22 -1.24
C ALA A 174 12.63 -3.23 -2.74
N ALA A 175 11.35 -3.17 -3.06
CA ALA A 175 10.88 -3.13 -4.45
C ALA A 175 11.33 -1.86 -5.19
N ARG A 176 11.35 -0.71 -4.50
CA ARG A 176 11.89 0.55 -5.05
C ARG A 176 13.37 0.42 -5.39
N ALA A 177 14.17 -0.18 -4.51
CA ALA A 177 15.59 -0.39 -4.78
C ALA A 177 15.82 -1.34 -5.96
N GLU A 178 14.99 -2.38 -6.09
CA GLU A 178 15.09 -3.35 -7.18
C GLU A 178 14.64 -2.78 -8.53
N ILE A 179 13.57 -1.97 -8.56
CA ILE A 179 13.07 -1.38 -9.81
C ILE A 179 13.90 -0.20 -10.29
N ALA A 180 14.68 0.44 -9.43
CA ALA A 180 15.54 1.57 -9.76
C ALA A 180 16.82 1.08 -10.50
N THR A 181 16.65 0.55 -11.70
CA THR A 181 17.68 -0.12 -12.50
C THR A 181 17.81 0.54 -13.88
N CYS A 182 19.05 0.74 -14.34
CA CYS A 182 19.43 1.30 -15.62
C CYS A 182 20.06 0.22 -16.50
N ALA A 183 19.71 0.22 -17.78
CA ALA A 183 20.42 -0.55 -18.80
C ALA A 183 20.64 0.31 -20.04
N ILE A 184 21.93 0.51 -20.38
CA ILE A 184 22.37 1.17 -21.62
C ILE A 184 23.37 0.23 -22.27
N SER A 185 22.91 -0.81 -22.93
CA SER A 185 23.75 -1.94 -23.37
C SER A 185 23.60 -2.30 -24.86
N GLY A 186 22.81 -1.52 -25.59
CA GLY A 186 22.61 -1.68 -27.02
C GLY A 186 21.59 -2.76 -27.39
N ALA A 187 21.52 -3.08 -28.65
CA ALA A 187 20.41 -3.83 -29.27
C ALA A 187 20.10 -5.20 -28.65
N VAL A 188 21.07 -5.86 -28.06
CA VAL A 188 20.92 -7.21 -27.45
C VAL A 188 21.73 -7.38 -26.15
N GLY A 189 22.11 -6.27 -25.52
CA GLY A 189 22.77 -6.31 -24.21
C GLY A 189 24.26 -6.62 -24.21
N THR A 190 24.93 -6.61 -25.37
CA THR A 190 26.35 -7.02 -25.50
C THR A 190 27.34 -5.88 -25.45
N PHE A 191 26.91 -4.64 -25.35
CA PHE A 191 27.76 -3.43 -25.42
C PHE A 191 28.60 -3.33 -26.70
N ALA A 192 28.14 -3.95 -27.81
CA ALA A 192 28.94 -4.01 -29.03
C ALA A 192 29.28 -2.64 -29.61
N ASN A 193 28.42 -1.62 -29.42
CA ASN A 193 28.57 -0.29 -29.97
C ASN A 193 28.49 0.84 -28.93
N VAL A 194 28.44 0.52 -27.66
CA VAL A 194 28.41 1.48 -26.55
C VAL A 194 29.29 0.96 -25.42
N ASP A 195 30.12 1.83 -24.84
CA ASP A 195 30.99 1.44 -23.74
C ASP A 195 30.18 1.29 -22.44
N PRO A 196 30.43 0.23 -21.62
CA PRO A 196 29.78 0.07 -20.33
C PRO A 196 29.91 1.27 -19.37
N ALA A 197 30.93 2.10 -19.53
CA ALA A 197 31.07 3.32 -18.75
C ALA A 197 29.95 4.34 -19.02
N VAL A 198 29.29 4.27 -20.18
CA VAL A 198 28.11 5.12 -20.50
C VAL A 198 26.93 4.72 -19.60
N GLU A 199 26.66 3.43 -19.49
CA GLU A 199 25.60 2.92 -18.60
C GLU A 199 25.87 3.31 -17.14
N ALA A 200 27.08 3.09 -16.64
CA ALA A 200 27.44 3.46 -15.28
C ALA A 200 27.26 4.96 -15.00
N HIS A 201 27.64 5.81 -15.96
CA HIS A 201 27.48 7.25 -15.86
C HIS A 201 26.00 7.68 -15.82
N VAL A 202 25.18 7.17 -16.75
CA VAL A 202 23.74 7.46 -16.78
C VAL A 202 23.07 6.98 -15.51
N ALA A 203 23.39 5.77 -15.03
CA ALA A 203 22.86 5.22 -13.79
C ALA A 203 23.17 6.12 -12.58
N GLU A 204 24.43 6.54 -12.43
CA GLU A 204 24.87 7.45 -11.35
C GLU A 204 24.10 8.77 -11.38
N ARG A 205 23.99 9.39 -12.56
CA ARG A 205 23.32 10.68 -12.75
C ARG A 205 21.83 10.64 -12.43
N LEU A 206 21.18 9.51 -12.68
CA LEU A 206 19.74 9.30 -12.43
C LEU A 206 19.45 8.64 -11.07
N GLY A 207 20.48 8.30 -10.30
CA GLY A 207 20.33 7.63 -8.99
C GLY A 207 19.80 6.20 -9.12
N LEU A 208 20.19 5.49 -10.18
CA LEU A 208 19.82 4.11 -10.48
C LEU A 208 20.99 3.15 -10.25
N SER A 209 20.69 1.87 -10.10
CA SER A 209 21.69 0.80 -10.14
C SER A 209 21.87 0.32 -11.58
N VAL A 210 23.05 -0.18 -11.91
CA VAL A 210 23.32 -0.81 -13.21
C VAL A 210 22.73 -2.21 -13.23
N GLU A 211 22.06 -2.59 -14.31
CA GLU A 211 21.61 -3.96 -14.56
C GLU A 211 22.82 -4.86 -14.82
N PRO A 212 23.04 -5.91 -14.02
CA PRO A 212 24.20 -6.80 -14.21
C PRO A 212 24.25 -7.46 -15.58
N ILE A 213 23.11 -7.80 -16.15
CA ILE A 213 22.97 -8.36 -17.49
C ILE A 213 21.56 -8.12 -18.00
N SER A 214 21.43 -7.45 -19.14
CA SER A 214 20.19 -7.31 -19.87
C SER A 214 20.23 -8.07 -21.20
N THR A 215 19.08 -8.18 -21.84
CA THR A 215 18.96 -8.49 -23.26
C THR A 215 18.83 -7.18 -24.03
N GLN A 216 17.84 -7.01 -24.90
CA GLN A 216 17.47 -5.66 -25.36
C GLN A 216 16.70 -4.88 -24.28
N VAL A 217 16.20 -5.55 -23.26
CA VAL A 217 15.38 -5.00 -22.17
C VAL A 217 15.88 -5.43 -20.80
N ILE A 218 15.57 -4.66 -19.79
CA ILE A 218 15.71 -5.06 -18.39
C ILE A 218 14.77 -6.26 -18.12
N PRO A 219 15.21 -7.31 -17.39
CA PRO A 219 14.36 -8.45 -17.04
C PRO A 219 13.07 -8.02 -16.30
N ARG A 220 11.93 -8.55 -16.72
CA ARG A 220 10.60 -8.14 -16.23
C ARG A 220 10.18 -8.78 -14.91
N ASP A 221 10.93 -9.69 -14.35
CA ASP A 221 10.73 -10.22 -12.99
C ASP A 221 10.75 -9.10 -11.93
N ARG A 222 11.62 -8.10 -12.09
CA ARG A 222 11.68 -6.89 -11.24
C ARG A 222 10.36 -6.13 -11.26
N HIS A 223 9.79 -5.92 -12.45
CA HIS A 223 8.51 -5.25 -12.63
C HIS A 223 7.36 -6.09 -12.04
N ALA A 224 7.36 -7.41 -12.27
CA ALA A 224 6.37 -8.32 -11.71
C ALA A 224 6.37 -8.29 -10.18
N MET A 225 7.56 -8.31 -9.54
CA MET A 225 7.70 -8.17 -8.09
C MET A 225 7.20 -6.79 -7.61
N PHE A 226 7.55 -5.72 -8.32
CA PHE A 226 7.08 -4.37 -7.98
C PHE A 226 5.55 -4.30 -7.91
N PHE A 227 4.85 -4.73 -8.97
CA PHE A 227 3.39 -4.73 -9.00
C PHE A 227 2.77 -5.68 -7.97
N ALA A 228 3.43 -6.81 -7.66
CA ALA A 228 3.00 -7.71 -6.60
C ALA A 228 3.05 -7.02 -5.21
N VAL A 229 4.08 -6.21 -4.95
CA VAL A 229 4.17 -5.42 -3.71
C VAL A 229 3.05 -4.37 -3.65
N LEU A 230 2.75 -3.65 -4.75
CA LEU A 230 1.63 -2.70 -4.79
C LEU A 230 0.30 -3.43 -4.50
N ALA A 231 0.11 -4.63 -5.03
CA ALA A 231 -1.08 -5.44 -4.80
C ALA A 231 -1.23 -5.87 -3.32
N VAL A 232 -0.13 -6.19 -2.64
CA VAL A 232 -0.14 -6.49 -1.19
C VAL A 232 -0.56 -5.25 -0.39
N ILE A 233 -0.02 -4.07 -0.72
CA ILE A 233 -0.41 -2.81 -0.07
C ILE A 233 -1.91 -2.55 -0.28
N ALA A 234 -2.41 -2.69 -1.51
CA ALA A 234 -3.82 -2.52 -1.83
C ALA A 234 -4.72 -3.52 -1.07
N SER A 235 -4.26 -4.76 -0.88
CA SER A 235 -4.99 -5.76 -0.11
C SER A 235 -5.05 -5.41 1.38
N SER A 236 -4.00 -4.81 1.93
CA SER A 236 -3.98 -4.28 3.30
C SER A 236 -4.92 -3.08 3.46
N ILE A 237 -4.99 -2.20 2.46
CA ILE A 237 -5.98 -1.10 2.42
C ILE A 237 -7.40 -1.67 2.46
N GLU A 238 -7.70 -2.66 1.61
CA GLU A 238 -9.03 -3.29 1.57
C GLU A 238 -9.38 -3.95 2.90
N ARG A 239 -8.44 -4.68 3.53
CA ARG A 239 -8.68 -5.31 4.83
C ARG A 239 -9.09 -4.29 5.90
N LEU A 240 -8.35 -3.18 6.02
CA LEU A 240 -8.66 -2.14 7.01
C LEU A 240 -9.96 -1.40 6.66
N ALA A 241 -10.21 -1.13 5.38
CA ALA A 241 -11.46 -0.55 4.92
C ALA A 241 -12.67 -1.43 5.25
N ILE A 242 -12.56 -2.74 5.09
CA ILE A 242 -13.60 -3.71 5.47
C ILE A 242 -13.83 -3.69 6.97
N GLU A 243 -12.79 -3.62 7.81
CA GLU A 243 -12.93 -3.51 9.26
C GLU A 243 -13.73 -2.26 9.63
N VAL A 244 -13.40 -1.08 9.08
CA VAL A 244 -14.15 0.16 9.33
C VAL A 244 -15.62 0.01 8.90
N ARG A 245 -15.89 -0.59 7.74
CA ARG A 245 -17.27 -0.84 7.26
C ARG A 245 -18.04 -1.76 8.21
N HIS A 246 -17.41 -2.80 8.75
CA HIS A 246 -18.04 -3.66 9.74
C HIS A 246 -18.33 -2.93 11.05
N LEU A 247 -17.45 -2.05 11.51
CA LEU A 247 -17.66 -1.24 12.71
C LEU A 247 -18.78 -0.21 12.54
N GLN A 248 -19.04 0.25 11.31
CA GLN A 248 -20.10 1.25 11.01
C GLN A 248 -21.47 0.63 10.79
N ARG A 249 -21.60 -0.70 10.71
CA ARG A 249 -22.92 -1.34 10.56
C ARG A 249 -23.86 -0.94 11.68
N THR A 250 -25.13 -0.78 11.37
CA THR A 250 -26.18 -0.34 12.31
C THR A 250 -26.21 -1.16 13.61
N GLU A 251 -26.03 -2.48 13.52
CA GLU A 251 -26.05 -3.41 14.65
C GLU A 251 -24.78 -3.30 15.51
N VAL A 252 -23.68 -2.80 14.96
CA VAL A 252 -22.37 -2.66 15.62
C VAL A 252 -22.17 -1.22 16.08
N LEU A 253 -22.05 -0.28 15.17
CA LEU A 253 -21.91 1.17 15.35
C LEU A 253 -20.86 1.57 16.41
N GLU A 254 -19.68 0.94 16.35
CA GLU A 254 -18.56 1.20 17.25
C GLU A 254 -17.64 2.29 16.72
N ALA A 255 -17.59 2.46 15.40
CA ALA A 255 -16.91 3.55 14.72
C ALA A 255 -17.60 3.88 13.40
N GLU A 256 -17.41 5.09 12.88
CA GLU A 256 -17.91 5.49 11.55
C GLU A 256 -16.97 6.48 10.87
N GLU A 257 -17.03 6.54 9.53
CA GLU A 257 -16.38 7.57 8.74
C GLU A 257 -16.86 8.95 9.15
N TYR A 258 -15.95 9.93 9.17
CA TYR A 258 -16.32 11.32 9.43
C TYR A 258 -17.26 11.84 8.34
N PHE A 259 -18.38 12.40 8.78
CA PHE A 259 -19.40 12.98 7.93
C PHE A 259 -19.33 14.50 8.01
N SER A 260 -18.92 15.15 6.92
CA SER A 260 -18.69 16.59 6.89
C SER A 260 -20.00 17.39 6.96
N PRO A 261 -20.00 18.59 7.57
CA PRO A 261 -21.15 19.47 7.51
C PRO A 261 -21.60 19.72 6.06
N GLY A 262 -22.90 19.55 5.79
CA GLY A 262 -23.47 19.70 4.44
C GLY A 262 -23.33 18.51 3.51
N GLN A 263 -22.58 17.48 3.89
CA GLN A 263 -22.49 16.22 3.13
C GLN A 263 -23.86 15.53 3.07
N LYS A 264 -24.17 14.89 1.93
CA LYS A 264 -25.37 14.06 1.77
C LYS A 264 -24.98 12.59 1.77
N GLY A 265 -25.51 11.82 2.71
CA GLY A 265 -25.19 10.39 2.85
C GLY A 265 -26.05 9.49 1.98
N SER A 266 -27.24 9.96 1.62
CA SER A 266 -28.21 9.22 0.81
C SER A 266 -29.11 10.19 0.04
N SER A 267 -29.49 9.83 -1.18
CA SER A 267 -30.43 10.59 -1.97
C SER A 267 -31.89 10.42 -1.50
N ALA A 268 -32.17 9.32 -0.83
CA ALA A 268 -33.55 8.95 -0.41
C ALA A 268 -33.79 9.09 1.10
N MET A 269 -32.78 8.82 1.94
CA MET A 269 -32.92 8.79 3.40
C MET A 269 -31.95 9.79 4.05
N PRO A 270 -32.40 10.96 4.53
CA PRO A 270 -31.51 12.03 5.01
C PRO A 270 -30.63 11.66 6.21
N HIS A 271 -31.04 10.71 7.03
CA HIS A 271 -30.28 10.25 8.20
C HIS A 271 -29.23 9.19 7.91
N LYS A 272 -29.27 8.58 6.69
CA LYS A 272 -28.40 7.44 6.35
C LYS A 272 -27.00 7.91 6.00
N ARG A 273 -26.03 7.47 6.78
CA ARG A 273 -24.59 7.73 6.58
C ARG A 273 -23.92 6.48 6.06
N ASN A 274 -23.65 6.45 4.75
CA ASN A 274 -22.99 5.31 4.12
C ASN A 274 -21.46 5.41 4.26
N PRO A 275 -20.74 4.28 4.44
CA PRO A 275 -19.29 4.25 4.47
C PRO A 275 -18.69 4.33 3.06
N VAL A 276 -18.95 5.44 2.34
CA VAL A 276 -18.66 5.59 0.91
C VAL A 276 -17.16 5.63 0.63
N LEU A 277 -16.37 6.18 1.56
CA LEU A 277 -14.91 6.28 1.37
C LEU A 277 -14.26 4.91 1.43
N THR A 278 -14.60 4.09 2.41
CA THR A 278 -14.08 2.73 2.56
C THR A 278 -14.67 1.75 1.54
N GLU A 279 -15.93 1.94 1.11
CA GLU A 279 -16.46 1.20 -0.06
C GLU A 279 -15.66 1.49 -1.32
N ASN A 280 -15.34 2.75 -1.58
CA ASN A 280 -14.51 3.14 -2.71
C ASN A 280 -13.10 2.53 -2.61
N LEU A 281 -12.47 2.53 -1.42
CA LEU A 281 -11.17 1.91 -1.20
C LEU A 281 -11.17 0.41 -1.52
N THR A 282 -12.23 -0.33 -1.15
CA THR A 282 -12.34 -1.75 -1.50
C THR A 282 -12.46 -1.97 -3.01
N GLY A 283 -13.08 -1.04 -3.73
CA GLY A 283 -13.15 -1.06 -5.19
C GLY A 283 -11.79 -0.77 -5.84
N LEU A 284 -11.12 0.30 -5.40
CA LEU A 284 -9.81 0.71 -5.94
C LEU A 284 -8.72 -0.35 -5.72
N ALA A 285 -8.76 -1.06 -4.59
CA ALA A 285 -7.82 -2.16 -4.33
C ALA A 285 -7.88 -3.26 -5.41
N ARG A 286 -9.04 -3.52 -5.99
CA ARG A 286 -9.19 -4.48 -7.10
C ARG A 286 -8.48 -4.01 -8.36
N VAL A 287 -8.55 -2.70 -8.64
CA VAL A 287 -7.86 -2.09 -9.80
C VAL A 287 -6.36 -2.23 -9.65
N VAL A 288 -5.79 -1.89 -8.49
CA VAL A 288 -4.34 -2.04 -8.24
C VAL A 288 -3.91 -3.50 -8.38
N ARG A 289 -4.65 -4.45 -7.81
CA ARG A 289 -4.34 -5.89 -7.91
C ARG A 289 -4.39 -6.41 -9.35
N SER A 290 -5.22 -5.84 -10.20
CA SER A 290 -5.34 -6.31 -11.60
C SER A 290 -4.04 -6.11 -12.40
N ALA A 291 -3.13 -5.24 -11.96
CA ALA A 291 -1.84 -5.02 -12.61
C ALA A 291 -0.86 -6.20 -12.47
N VAL A 292 -1.07 -7.09 -11.48
CA VAL A 292 -0.13 -8.20 -11.19
C VAL A 292 -0.09 -9.22 -12.32
N ILE A 293 -1.23 -9.65 -12.83
CA ILE A 293 -1.30 -10.71 -13.85
C ILE A 293 -0.56 -10.29 -15.12
N PRO A 294 -0.89 -9.16 -15.76
CA PRO A 294 -0.17 -8.75 -16.97
C PRO A 294 1.31 -8.43 -16.70
N ALA A 295 1.68 -7.97 -15.51
CA ALA A 295 3.08 -7.78 -15.15
C ALA A 295 3.86 -9.11 -15.06
N MET A 296 3.23 -10.16 -14.52
CA MET A 296 3.83 -11.50 -14.49
C MET A 296 3.91 -12.14 -15.89
N GLU A 297 2.92 -11.91 -16.74
CA GLU A 297 2.94 -12.39 -18.12
C GLU A 297 4.05 -11.73 -18.95
N ASN A 298 4.43 -10.51 -18.63
CA ASN A 298 5.56 -9.80 -19.27
C ASN A 298 6.94 -10.42 -18.97
N VAL A 299 7.08 -11.31 -17.98
CA VAL A 299 8.35 -12.02 -17.70
C VAL A 299 8.73 -12.91 -18.87
N ALA A 300 7.77 -13.53 -19.54
CA ALA A 300 7.98 -14.47 -20.66
C ALA A 300 8.01 -13.75 -22.01
N LEU A 301 9.09 -13.03 -22.30
CA LEU A 301 9.32 -12.43 -23.62
C LEU A 301 10.07 -13.41 -24.55
N TRP A 302 9.93 -13.22 -25.86
CA TRP A 302 10.63 -14.02 -26.85
C TRP A 302 12.08 -13.58 -26.99
N HIS A 303 13.00 -14.54 -26.84
CA HIS A 303 14.43 -14.34 -27.04
C HIS A 303 14.96 -13.12 -26.27
N GLU A 304 15.66 -12.22 -26.93
CA GLU A 304 16.18 -10.99 -26.36
C GLU A 304 15.11 -9.91 -26.14
N ARG A 305 13.99 -9.96 -26.87
CA ARG A 305 12.79 -9.11 -26.69
C ARG A 305 11.73 -9.40 -27.75
N ASP A 306 10.45 -9.35 -27.37
CA ASP A 306 9.36 -8.90 -28.22
C ASP A 306 8.71 -7.65 -27.59
N ILE A 307 7.80 -6.96 -28.30
CA ILE A 307 7.25 -5.68 -27.84
C ILE A 307 5.93 -5.81 -27.05
N SER A 308 5.47 -7.02 -26.74
CA SER A 308 4.19 -7.25 -26.06
C SER A 308 4.08 -6.53 -24.72
N HIS A 309 5.16 -6.46 -23.95
CA HIS A 309 5.22 -5.79 -22.66
C HIS A 309 4.90 -4.29 -22.72
N SER A 310 5.28 -3.62 -23.81
CA SER A 310 5.22 -2.16 -23.92
C SER A 310 3.80 -1.62 -23.81
N SER A 311 2.82 -2.23 -24.49
CA SER A 311 1.43 -1.81 -24.41
C SER A 311 0.85 -2.04 -23.01
N VAL A 312 1.22 -3.10 -22.34
CA VAL A 312 0.80 -3.43 -20.98
C VAL A 312 1.31 -2.39 -19.97
N GLU A 313 2.62 -2.09 -20.02
CA GLU A 313 3.28 -1.19 -19.08
C GLU A 313 2.77 0.25 -19.16
N ARG A 314 2.34 0.71 -20.35
CA ARG A 314 1.70 2.01 -20.56
C ARG A 314 0.38 2.17 -19.78
N PHE A 315 -0.29 1.07 -19.44
CA PHE A 315 -1.50 1.05 -18.61
C PHE A 315 -1.19 0.79 -17.14
N ILE A 316 -0.51 -0.32 -16.83
CA ILE A 316 -0.37 -0.76 -15.45
C ILE A 316 0.53 0.14 -14.61
N GLY A 317 1.55 0.76 -15.19
CA GLY A 317 2.44 1.72 -14.50
C GLY A 317 1.65 2.88 -13.90
N PRO A 318 1.06 3.75 -14.73
CA PRO A 318 0.28 4.88 -14.24
C PRO A 318 -0.97 4.47 -13.47
N ASP A 319 -1.74 3.49 -13.96
CA ASP A 319 -3.02 3.16 -13.34
C ASP A 319 -2.86 2.58 -11.93
N ALA A 320 -1.87 1.69 -11.71
CA ALA A 320 -1.63 1.11 -10.39
C ALA A 320 -1.07 2.14 -9.39
N THR A 321 -0.08 2.94 -9.80
CA THR A 321 0.58 3.89 -8.90
C THR A 321 -0.32 5.08 -8.55
N ILE A 322 -1.01 5.67 -9.52
CA ILE A 322 -1.96 6.77 -9.30
C ILE A 322 -3.13 6.33 -8.43
N THR A 323 -3.67 5.14 -8.70
CA THR A 323 -4.78 4.60 -7.90
C THR A 323 -4.35 4.32 -6.46
N LEU A 324 -3.16 3.75 -6.26
CA LEU A 324 -2.65 3.42 -4.93
C LEU A 324 -2.32 4.67 -4.11
N ASP A 325 -1.68 5.67 -4.71
CA ASP A 325 -1.40 6.98 -4.12
C ASP A 325 -2.69 7.65 -3.60
N PHE A 326 -3.71 7.69 -4.44
CA PHE A 326 -5.00 8.22 -4.05
C PHE A 326 -5.64 7.39 -2.91
N ALA A 327 -5.55 6.06 -2.96
CA ALA A 327 -6.13 5.18 -1.96
C ALA A 327 -5.44 5.32 -0.59
N LEU A 328 -4.11 5.43 -0.55
CA LEU A 328 -3.34 5.64 0.68
C LEU A 328 -3.70 6.99 1.33
N ALA A 329 -3.71 8.07 0.55
CA ALA A 329 -4.09 9.38 1.06
C ALA A 329 -5.54 9.41 1.58
N ARG A 330 -6.47 8.75 0.89
CA ARG A 330 -7.86 8.61 1.35
C ARG A 330 -7.97 7.81 2.63
N LEU A 331 -7.28 6.66 2.72
CA LEU A 331 -7.29 5.84 3.93
C LEU A 331 -6.72 6.60 5.13
N THR A 332 -5.63 7.34 4.94
CA THR A 332 -5.05 8.20 5.96
C THR A 332 -6.09 9.19 6.49
N GLY A 333 -6.81 9.87 5.61
CA GLY A 333 -7.88 10.80 6.00
C GLY A 333 -9.05 10.13 6.71
N VAL A 334 -9.39 8.89 6.35
CA VAL A 334 -10.43 8.10 7.05
C VAL A 334 -9.97 7.77 8.47
N ILE A 335 -8.76 7.28 8.65
CA ILE A 335 -8.22 6.90 9.98
C ILE A 335 -8.07 8.13 10.89
N ASP A 336 -7.52 9.23 10.35
CA ASP A 336 -7.34 10.47 11.10
C ASP A 336 -8.64 11.03 11.68
N LYS A 337 -9.71 10.95 10.91
CA LYS A 337 -11.01 11.55 11.23
C LYS A 337 -12.05 10.53 11.69
N LEU A 338 -11.66 9.27 11.89
CA LEU A 338 -12.56 8.20 12.28
C LEU A 338 -13.27 8.57 13.60
N LEU A 339 -14.58 8.58 13.57
CA LEU A 339 -15.39 8.74 14.77
C LEU A 339 -15.43 7.41 15.51
N VAL A 340 -15.09 7.45 16.78
CA VAL A 340 -15.05 6.25 17.65
C VAL A 340 -16.03 6.45 18.77
N TYR A 341 -16.80 5.43 19.11
CA TYR A 341 -17.87 5.46 20.10
C TYR A 341 -17.59 4.50 21.27
N PRO A 342 -16.77 4.89 22.27
CA PRO A 342 -16.41 4.02 23.40
C PRO A 342 -17.61 3.51 24.18
N GLU A 343 -18.63 4.36 24.40
CA GLU A 343 -19.85 3.95 25.10
C GLU A 343 -20.62 2.85 24.34
N ARG A 344 -20.61 2.92 23.00
CA ARG A 344 -21.24 1.89 22.17
C ARG A 344 -20.42 0.60 22.20
N MET A 345 -19.08 0.70 22.21
CA MET A 345 -18.20 -0.44 22.37
C MET A 345 -18.47 -1.16 23.70
N GLN A 346 -18.58 -0.41 24.79
CA GLN A 346 -18.90 -0.97 26.11
C GLN A 346 -20.27 -1.65 26.09
N LYS A 347 -21.29 -0.99 25.54
CA LYS A 347 -22.65 -1.57 25.42
C LYS A 347 -22.64 -2.88 24.63
N ASN A 348 -21.87 -2.98 23.55
CA ASN A 348 -21.75 -4.21 22.77
C ASN A 348 -20.97 -5.29 23.54
N LEU A 349 -19.95 -4.91 24.31
CA LEU A 349 -19.20 -5.81 25.19
C LEU A 349 -20.09 -6.46 26.25
N ASP A 350 -20.99 -5.66 26.86
CA ASP A 350 -21.87 -6.09 27.94
C ASP A 350 -23.12 -6.85 27.44
N ARG A 351 -23.42 -6.76 26.15
CA ARG A 351 -24.68 -7.20 25.52
C ARG A 351 -25.05 -8.64 25.88
N MET A 352 -24.08 -9.53 25.99
CA MET A 352 -24.30 -10.97 26.22
C MET A 352 -24.10 -11.37 27.68
N GLY A 353 -24.47 -10.51 28.65
CA GLY A 353 -24.60 -10.85 30.06
C GLY A 353 -23.35 -11.48 30.68
N GLY A 354 -22.15 -11.07 30.26
CA GLY A 354 -20.88 -11.52 30.81
C GLY A 354 -20.32 -12.82 30.21
N LEU A 355 -20.88 -13.35 29.12
CA LEU A 355 -20.35 -14.55 28.42
C LEU A 355 -18.88 -14.44 28.04
N VAL A 356 -18.37 -13.23 27.82
CA VAL A 356 -16.96 -12.94 27.50
C VAL A 356 -15.97 -13.41 28.58
N HIS A 357 -16.44 -13.65 29.80
CA HIS A 357 -15.65 -14.13 30.94
C HIS A 357 -15.68 -15.65 31.13
N SER A 358 -16.45 -16.39 30.31
CA SER A 358 -16.67 -17.83 30.47
C SER A 358 -15.39 -18.65 30.52
N GLN A 359 -14.37 -18.31 29.72
CA GLN A 359 -13.08 -19.00 29.70
C GLN A 359 -12.32 -18.81 31.02
N ARG A 360 -12.33 -17.61 31.60
CA ARG A 360 -11.68 -17.36 32.92
C ARG A 360 -12.26 -18.24 34.03
N VAL A 361 -13.59 -18.35 34.03
CA VAL A 361 -14.28 -19.22 35.02
C VAL A 361 -13.94 -20.68 34.78
N LEU A 362 -13.92 -21.16 33.55
CA LEU A 362 -13.51 -22.51 33.18
C LEU A 362 -12.09 -22.82 33.67
N LEU A 363 -11.15 -21.92 33.45
CA LEU A 363 -9.77 -22.07 33.91
C LEU A 363 -9.66 -22.06 35.43
N ALA A 364 -10.43 -21.19 36.12
CA ALA A 364 -10.43 -21.15 37.57
C ALA A 364 -10.97 -22.45 38.18
N LEU A 365 -12.03 -23.04 37.62
CA LEU A 365 -12.56 -24.32 38.04
C LEU A 365 -11.53 -25.46 37.89
N THR A 366 -10.82 -25.48 36.76
CA THR A 366 -9.75 -26.49 36.55
C THR A 366 -8.59 -26.31 37.53
N GLN A 367 -8.21 -25.07 37.84
CA GLN A 367 -7.18 -24.78 38.84
C GLN A 367 -7.62 -25.15 40.26
N ALA A 368 -8.93 -25.11 40.54
CA ALA A 368 -9.51 -25.57 41.79
C ALA A 368 -9.69 -27.12 41.88
N GLY A 369 -9.21 -27.87 40.89
CA GLY A 369 -9.18 -29.34 40.89
C GLY A 369 -10.39 -30.00 40.21
N VAL A 370 -11.27 -29.23 39.56
CA VAL A 370 -12.37 -29.78 38.76
C VAL A 370 -11.81 -30.32 37.44
N SER A 371 -12.28 -31.48 36.97
CA SER A 371 -11.88 -32.00 35.65
C SER A 371 -12.22 -31.03 34.55
N ARG A 372 -11.46 -31.03 33.43
CA ARG A 372 -11.71 -30.15 32.33
C ARG A 372 -13.12 -30.34 31.72
N GLU A 373 -13.56 -31.57 31.63
CA GLU A 373 -14.86 -31.97 31.11
C GLU A 373 -16.00 -31.44 32.00
N ASP A 374 -15.85 -31.59 33.32
CA ASP A 374 -16.83 -31.10 34.28
C ASP A 374 -16.83 -29.56 34.33
N ALA A 375 -15.65 -28.93 34.36
CA ALA A 375 -15.56 -27.47 34.31
C ALA A 375 -16.22 -26.92 33.05
N TYR A 376 -15.99 -27.54 31.90
CA TYR A 376 -16.66 -27.17 30.66
C TYR A 376 -18.18 -27.33 30.76
N ARG A 377 -18.67 -28.49 31.26
CA ARG A 377 -20.10 -28.75 31.45
C ARG A 377 -20.76 -27.72 32.36
N LEU A 378 -20.11 -27.39 33.48
CA LEU A 378 -20.61 -26.44 34.47
C LEU A 378 -20.72 -25.02 33.88
N VAL A 379 -19.71 -24.56 33.21
CA VAL A 379 -19.73 -23.23 32.57
C VAL A 379 -20.73 -23.21 31.41
N GLN A 380 -20.72 -24.23 30.54
CA GLN A 380 -21.59 -24.29 29.37
C GLN A 380 -23.09 -24.25 29.73
N ARG A 381 -23.51 -25.06 30.71
CA ARG A 381 -24.94 -25.10 31.11
C ARG A 381 -25.47 -23.76 31.61
N ASN A 382 -24.62 -22.95 32.26
CA ASN A 382 -24.99 -21.62 32.72
C ASN A 382 -24.88 -20.60 31.58
N ALA A 383 -23.84 -20.70 30.75
CA ALA A 383 -23.66 -19.82 29.59
C ALA A 383 -24.79 -19.98 28.55
N MET A 384 -25.28 -21.21 28.32
CA MET A 384 -26.39 -21.44 27.38
C MET A 384 -27.68 -20.79 27.83
N LYS A 385 -27.96 -20.70 29.14
CA LYS A 385 -29.14 -19.96 29.67
C LYS A 385 -29.04 -18.47 29.34
N VAL A 386 -27.83 -17.89 29.46
CA VAL A 386 -27.56 -16.49 29.06
C VAL A 386 -27.76 -16.29 27.57
N TRP A 387 -27.21 -17.20 26.79
CA TRP A 387 -27.33 -17.17 25.33
C TRP A 387 -28.80 -17.22 24.86
N GLU A 388 -29.56 -18.18 25.38
CA GLU A 388 -30.97 -18.38 25.04
C GLU A 388 -31.86 -17.22 25.50
N SER A 389 -31.42 -16.45 26.49
CA SER A 389 -32.12 -15.23 26.97
C SER A 389 -31.73 -13.96 26.19
N ASP A 390 -30.92 -14.07 25.12
CA ASP A 390 -30.31 -12.93 24.42
C ASP A 390 -29.56 -11.96 25.35
N GLY A 391 -28.87 -12.52 26.35
CA GLY A 391 -28.07 -11.75 27.32
C GLY A 391 -28.88 -11.09 28.44
N ALA A 392 -30.17 -11.37 28.57
CA ALA A 392 -31.02 -10.82 29.64
C ALA A 392 -30.64 -11.37 31.01
N LEU A 393 -30.09 -12.57 31.08
CA LEU A 393 -29.57 -13.18 32.29
C LEU A 393 -28.06 -12.85 32.46
N SER A 394 -27.63 -12.80 33.74
CA SER A 394 -26.20 -12.60 34.08
C SER A 394 -25.51 -13.94 34.27
N LEU A 395 -24.41 -14.17 33.55
CA LEU A 395 -23.57 -15.36 33.76
C LEU A 395 -22.99 -15.38 35.17
N LEU A 396 -22.59 -14.24 35.73
CA LEU A 396 -22.08 -14.12 37.08
C LEU A 396 -23.10 -14.60 38.11
N ASP A 397 -24.36 -14.14 38.00
CA ASP A 397 -25.40 -14.52 38.95
C ASP A 397 -25.77 -16.00 38.85
N LEU A 398 -25.83 -16.54 37.62
CA LEU A 398 -26.09 -17.95 37.41
C LEU A 398 -24.98 -18.84 37.99
N LEU A 399 -23.72 -18.47 37.83
CA LEU A 399 -22.58 -19.19 38.36
C LEU A 399 -22.55 -19.14 39.91
N LYS A 400 -22.84 -17.99 40.52
CA LYS A 400 -22.95 -17.84 41.97
C LYS A 400 -24.13 -18.63 42.58
N ALA A 401 -25.19 -18.85 41.80
CA ALA A 401 -26.35 -19.65 42.23
C ALA A 401 -26.18 -21.14 41.97
N ASP A 402 -25.14 -21.58 41.26
CA ASP A 402 -24.92 -22.97 40.90
C ASP A 402 -24.15 -23.72 42.02
N PRO A 403 -24.79 -24.70 42.73
CA PRO A 403 -24.15 -25.38 43.84
C PRO A 403 -22.87 -26.16 43.49
N GLU A 404 -22.79 -26.70 42.27
CA GLU A 404 -21.58 -27.43 41.85
C GLU A 404 -20.42 -26.47 41.55
N VAL A 405 -20.70 -25.27 41.06
CA VAL A 405 -19.69 -24.23 40.85
C VAL A 405 -19.22 -23.66 42.19
N THR A 406 -20.17 -23.37 43.10
CA THR A 406 -19.85 -22.77 44.41
C THR A 406 -19.23 -23.78 45.39
N ALA A 407 -19.29 -25.07 45.09
CA ALA A 407 -18.51 -26.10 45.81
C ALA A 407 -17.00 -26.03 45.53
N ALA A 408 -16.61 -25.51 44.37
CA ALA A 408 -15.21 -25.41 43.94
C ALA A 408 -14.65 -23.97 44.05
N LEU A 409 -15.46 -22.94 43.85
CA LEU A 409 -15.07 -21.52 43.87
C LEU A 409 -16.02 -20.75 44.80
N SER A 410 -15.50 -19.93 45.68
CA SER A 410 -16.33 -19.01 46.47
C SER A 410 -16.99 -17.94 45.58
N PRO A 411 -18.11 -17.32 46.02
CA PRO A 411 -18.72 -16.22 45.28
C PRO A 411 -17.80 -15.05 44.94
N ALA A 412 -16.84 -14.74 45.82
CA ALA A 412 -15.85 -13.69 45.62
C ALA A 412 -14.80 -14.10 44.56
N GLU A 413 -14.37 -15.35 44.52
CA GLU A 413 -13.45 -15.89 43.51
C GLU A 413 -14.14 -15.90 42.12
N ILE A 414 -15.43 -16.21 42.05
CA ILE A 414 -16.20 -16.13 40.80
C ILE A 414 -16.28 -14.68 40.32
N GLU A 415 -16.59 -13.73 41.23
CA GLU A 415 -16.71 -12.31 40.90
C GLU A 415 -15.41 -11.70 40.35
N ASP A 416 -14.26 -12.09 40.95
CA ASP A 416 -12.94 -11.68 40.45
C ASP A 416 -12.69 -12.09 38.99
N LYS A 417 -13.35 -13.13 38.47
CA LYS A 417 -13.18 -13.57 37.08
C LYS A 417 -13.93 -12.67 36.07
N PHE A 418 -14.75 -11.76 36.56
CA PHE A 418 -15.47 -10.79 35.76
C PHE A 418 -14.80 -9.41 35.72
N ASP A 419 -13.59 -9.31 36.28
CA ASP A 419 -12.75 -8.12 36.14
C ASP A 419 -12.25 -8.00 34.70
N LEU A 420 -12.58 -6.89 34.03
CA LEU A 420 -12.22 -6.60 32.65
C LEU A 420 -10.73 -6.29 32.49
N ASP A 421 -10.10 -5.67 33.50
CA ASP A 421 -8.70 -5.23 33.44
C ASP A 421 -7.73 -6.40 33.29
N TYR A 422 -8.15 -7.61 33.73
CA TYR A 422 -7.37 -8.82 33.48
C TYR A 422 -7.00 -9.03 32.00
N HIS A 423 -7.92 -8.71 31.08
CA HIS A 423 -7.71 -8.89 29.65
C HIS A 423 -6.72 -7.86 29.07
N PHE A 424 -6.44 -6.79 29.80
CA PHE A 424 -5.58 -5.69 29.35
C PHE A 424 -4.18 -5.71 29.97
N GLY A 425 -3.87 -6.67 30.82
CA GLY A 425 -2.60 -6.76 31.55
C GLY A 425 -1.33 -6.82 30.68
N HIS A 426 -1.47 -7.15 29.40
CA HIS A 426 -0.34 -7.23 28.46
C HIS A 426 -0.42 -6.22 27.31
N VAL A 427 -1.33 -5.25 27.38
CA VAL A 427 -1.48 -4.23 26.33
C VAL A 427 -0.18 -3.43 26.14
N ASP A 428 0.44 -2.97 27.24
CA ASP A 428 1.72 -2.25 27.19
C ASP A 428 2.81 -3.07 26.51
N THR A 429 2.98 -4.32 26.91
CA THR A 429 3.98 -5.23 26.34
C THR A 429 3.82 -5.36 24.82
N ILE A 430 2.59 -5.41 24.34
CA ILE A 430 2.31 -5.54 22.90
C ILE A 430 2.53 -4.23 22.17
N PHE A 431 2.14 -3.09 22.78
CA PHE A 431 2.44 -1.77 22.22
C PHE A 431 3.95 -1.54 22.11
N ASP A 432 4.73 -1.91 23.12
CA ASP A 432 6.19 -1.82 23.09
C ASP A 432 6.81 -2.67 21.97
N ARG A 433 6.26 -3.85 21.70
CA ARG A 433 6.69 -4.69 20.57
C ARG A 433 6.40 -4.08 19.21
N VAL A 434 5.29 -3.36 19.08
CA VAL A 434 4.85 -2.78 17.82
C VAL A 434 5.53 -1.44 17.54
N PHE A 435 5.65 -0.58 18.56
CA PHE A 435 6.10 0.80 18.41
C PHE A 435 7.52 1.05 18.92
N GLY A 436 8.13 0.05 19.55
CA GLY A 436 9.38 0.19 20.32
C GLY A 436 9.09 0.66 21.75
N ALA A 437 9.94 0.25 22.69
CA ALA A 437 9.87 0.78 24.06
C ALA A 437 10.14 2.30 24.02
N ALA A 438 9.33 3.06 24.75
CA ALA A 438 9.43 4.52 24.82
C ALA A 438 10.72 4.96 25.54
#